data_adfc546c17a47315a42875425cf7a0d5
#
_entry.id   adfc546c17a47315a42875425cf7a0d5
#
_cell.length_a   1.000
_cell.length_b   1.000
_cell.length_c   1.000
_cell.angle_alpha   90.00
_cell.angle_beta   90.00
_cell.angle_gamma   90.00
#
_symmetry.space_group_name_H-M   'P 1'
#
loop_
_entity.id
_entity.type
_entity.pdbx_description
1 polymer ?
#
loop_
_entity_poly.entity_id
_entity_poly.type
_entity_poly.pdbx_seq_one_letter_code
_entity_poly.pdbx_strand_id
1 'polypeptide(L)'
;MSVRKALLALVSQQPAGVYRLKQMFEDQTCEAWPLNIGQAYQTMQRLERDGSVSSRQETNAGRDSEVFEVTEKGREILNDWWKTPVSRQSPDRDELVMKLAVAATDPSVDVTALIQTQRRSSLMALRDVTRLKSLASDEELAWKLILERHIFDLEAELNWLDHIESGAVSEIARRAAFARFKRQERQKSSKNATVGVR
;
A
#
# COMPACT_ATOMS: atom_id res chain seq x y z
N MET A 1 -1.38 5.30 -6.03
CA MET A 1 -0.98 4.57 -7.27
C MET A 1 -1.23 5.44 -8.49
N SER A 2 -0.31 5.50 -9.44
CA SER A 2 -0.47 6.38 -10.59
C SER A 2 -0.93 5.60 -11.83
N VAL A 3 -2.19 5.13 -11.83
CA VAL A 3 -2.87 4.60 -13.02
C VAL A 3 -2.72 5.56 -14.21
N ARG A 4 -2.73 6.87 -13.93
CA ARG A 4 -2.52 7.92 -14.93
C ARG A 4 -1.18 7.78 -15.68
N LYS A 5 -0.07 7.54 -14.94
CA LYS A 5 1.26 7.39 -15.55
C LYS A 5 1.39 6.05 -16.26
N ALA A 6 0.73 5.01 -15.75
CA ALA A 6 0.69 3.70 -16.42
C ALA A 6 -0.05 3.78 -17.76
N LEU A 7 -1.24 4.39 -17.81
CA LEU A 7 -1.96 4.60 -19.07
C LEU A 7 -1.19 5.49 -20.05
N LEU A 8 -0.51 6.52 -19.56
CA LEU A 8 0.38 7.36 -20.39
C LEU A 8 1.54 6.54 -20.96
N ALA A 9 2.11 5.62 -20.18
CA ALA A 9 3.17 4.73 -20.66
C ALA A 9 2.66 3.76 -21.73
N LEU A 10 1.45 3.22 -21.57
CA LEU A 10 0.84 2.33 -22.55
C LEU A 10 0.55 3.04 -23.87
N VAL A 11 -0.05 4.23 -23.83
CA VAL A 11 -0.33 5.01 -25.03
C VAL A 11 0.95 5.49 -25.74
N SER A 12 2.07 5.60 -25.01
CA SER A 12 3.37 5.95 -25.61
C SER A 12 4.00 4.80 -26.38
N GLN A 13 3.61 3.55 -26.11
CA GLN A 13 4.07 2.37 -26.86
C GLN A 13 3.35 2.28 -28.21
N GLN A 14 2.05 2.54 -28.22
CA GLN A 14 1.22 2.57 -29.42
C GLN A 14 -0.03 3.43 -29.21
N PRO A 15 -0.46 4.22 -30.19
CA PRO A 15 -1.75 4.89 -30.15
C PRO A 15 -2.89 3.88 -29.97
N ALA A 16 -3.83 4.17 -29.07
CA ALA A 16 -4.92 3.24 -28.80
C ALA A 16 -6.15 3.96 -28.20
N GLY A 17 -7.33 3.39 -28.42
CA GLY A 17 -8.56 3.79 -27.75
C GLY A 17 -8.62 3.30 -26.32
N VAL A 18 -9.48 3.94 -25.50
CA VAL A 18 -9.57 3.69 -24.03
C VAL A 18 -9.81 2.21 -23.70
N TYR A 19 -10.66 1.53 -24.48
CA TYR A 19 -10.93 0.11 -24.25
C TYR A 19 -9.66 -0.74 -24.43
N ARG A 20 -8.89 -0.48 -25.47
CA ARG A 20 -7.64 -1.20 -25.73
C ARG A 20 -6.58 -0.89 -24.67
N LEU A 21 -6.48 0.37 -24.24
CA LEU A 21 -5.57 0.78 -23.16
C LEU A 21 -5.93 0.09 -21.82
N LYS A 22 -7.23 -0.06 -21.52
CA LYS A 22 -7.69 -0.84 -20.37
C LYS A 22 -7.25 -2.29 -20.47
N GLN A 23 -7.48 -2.96 -21.61
CA GLN A 23 -7.03 -4.34 -21.81
C GLN A 23 -5.51 -4.48 -21.64
N MET A 24 -4.73 -3.63 -22.30
CA MET A 24 -3.26 -3.65 -22.17
C MET A 24 -2.81 -3.46 -20.72
N PHE A 25 -3.50 -2.60 -19.95
CA PHE A 25 -3.20 -2.41 -18.54
C PHE A 25 -3.48 -3.68 -17.73
N GLU A 26 -4.62 -4.31 -17.93
CA GLU A 26 -5.02 -5.53 -17.22
C GLU A 26 -4.11 -6.70 -17.61
N ASP A 27 -3.81 -6.86 -18.90
CA ASP A 27 -2.88 -7.89 -19.42
C ASP A 27 -1.48 -7.73 -18.79
N GLN A 28 -0.91 -6.50 -18.80
CA GLN A 28 0.42 -6.25 -18.26
C GLN A 28 0.50 -6.34 -16.74
N THR A 29 -0.62 -6.16 -16.05
CA THR A 29 -0.70 -6.31 -14.59
C THR A 29 -1.26 -7.66 -14.16
N CYS A 30 -1.47 -8.58 -15.09
CA CYS A 30 -2.08 -9.91 -14.86
C CYS A 30 -3.36 -9.79 -14.03
N GLU A 31 -4.22 -8.82 -14.38
CA GLU A 31 -5.50 -8.50 -13.72
C GLU A 31 -5.37 -8.19 -12.21
N ALA A 32 -4.15 -8.06 -11.67
CA ALA A 32 -3.94 -7.75 -10.25
C ALA A 32 -4.57 -6.40 -9.83
N TRP A 33 -4.74 -5.49 -10.78
CA TRP A 33 -5.38 -4.17 -10.55
C TRP A 33 -6.46 -3.94 -11.61
N PRO A 34 -7.67 -4.45 -11.42
CA PRO A 34 -8.76 -4.26 -12.38
C PRO A 34 -9.06 -2.77 -12.54
N LEU A 35 -9.18 -2.33 -13.79
CA LEU A 35 -9.42 -0.94 -14.14
C LEU A 35 -10.84 -0.75 -14.68
N ASN A 36 -11.65 0.07 -14.02
CA ASN A 36 -12.97 0.42 -14.54
C ASN A 36 -12.84 1.27 -15.80
N ILE A 37 -13.63 0.94 -16.85
CA ILE A 37 -13.60 1.65 -18.13
C ILE A 37 -13.90 3.16 -17.98
N GLY A 38 -14.81 3.54 -17.10
CA GLY A 38 -15.11 4.95 -16.81
C GLY A 38 -13.92 5.68 -16.18
N GLN A 39 -13.18 5.02 -15.28
CA GLN A 39 -11.95 5.58 -14.70
C GLN A 39 -10.84 5.72 -15.76
N ALA A 40 -10.70 4.74 -16.65
CA ALA A 40 -9.74 4.81 -17.75
C ALA A 40 -10.07 6.00 -18.65
N TYR A 41 -11.34 6.13 -19.07
CA TYR A 41 -11.81 7.25 -19.90
C TYR A 41 -11.57 8.61 -19.25
N GLN A 42 -11.99 8.80 -18.01
CA GLN A 42 -11.75 10.04 -17.26
C GLN A 42 -10.25 10.37 -17.11
N THR A 43 -9.43 9.34 -16.97
CA THR A 43 -7.98 9.52 -16.88
C THR A 43 -7.39 9.98 -18.19
N MET A 44 -7.81 9.39 -19.31
CA MET A 44 -7.37 9.80 -20.65
C MET A 44 -7.81 11.23 -20.98
N GLN A 45 -9.05 11.60 -20.67
CA GLN A 45 -9.52 12.99 -20.84
C GLN A 45 -8.73 13.99 -20.00
N ARG A 46 -8.32 13.62 -18.76
CA ARG A 46 -7.46 14.49 -17.95
C ARG A 46 -6.06 14.62 -18.55
N LEU A 47 -5.50 13.53 -19.08
CA LEU A 47 -4.21 13.57 -19.77
C LEU A 47 -4.25 14.44 -21.03
N GLU A 48 -5.36 14.42 -21.75
CA GLU A 48 -5.59 15.27 -22.93
C GLU A 48 -5.73 16.74 -22.55
N ARG A 49 -6.57 17.06 -21.59
CA ARG A 49 -6.74 18.42 -21.06
C ARG A 49 -5.41 19.01 -20.56
N ASP A 50 -4.56 18.17 -19.96
CA ASP A 50 -3.24 18.57 -19.47
C ASP A 50 -2.20 18.62 -20.60
N GLY A 51 -2.59 18.27 -21.84
CA GLY A 51 -1.73 18.27 -23.03
C GLY A 51 -0.68 17.17 -23.06
N SER A 52 -0.84 16.10 -22.26
CA SER A 52 0.09 14.95 -22.22
C SER A 52 -0.23 13.92 -23.32
N VAL A 53 -1.47 13.89 -23.80
CA VAL A 53 -1.91 13.11 -24.96
C VAL A 53 -2.76 14.02 -25.86
N SER A 54 -2.91 13.65 -27.11
CA SER A 54 -3.90 14.19 -28.05
C SER A 54 -4.84 13.07 -28.50
N SER A 55 -6.08 13.40 -28.84
CA SER A 55 -7.00 12.45 -29.42
C SER A 55 -7.26 12.73 -30.88
N ARG A 56 -7.57 11.69 -31.64
CA ARG A 56 -8.08 11.77 -33.02
C ARG A 56 -9.20 10.78 -33.21
N GLN A 57 -10.14 11.15 -34.09
CA GLN A 57 -11.17 10.19 -34.53
C GLN A 57 -10.59 9.28 -35.60
N GLU A 58 -10.82 8.00 -35.45
CA GLU A 58 -10.42 6.98 -36.42
C GLU A 58 -11.63 6.13 -36.78
N THR A 59 -11.94 6.05 -38.09
CA THR A 59 -13.07 5.23 -38.56
C THR A 59 -12.53 3.89 -38.99
N ASN A 60 -12.72 2.86 -38.16
CA ASN A 60 -12.36 1.47 -38.48
C ASN A 60 -13.63 0.62 -38.72
N ALA A 61 -13.74 0.02 -39.89
CA ALA A 61 -14.87 -0.85 -40.26
C ALA A 61 -16.26 -0.22 -40.02
N GLY A 62 -16.41 1.10 -40.30
CA GLY A 62 -17.67 1.83 -40.16
C GLY A 62 -18.05 2.20 -38.72
N ARG A 63 -17.12 2.09 -37.76
CA ARG A 63 -17.28 2.58 -36.39
C ARG A 63 -16.24 3.64 -36.12
N ASP A 64 -16.72 4.80 -35.68
CA ASP A 64 -15.85 5.87 -35.21
C ASP A 64 -15.33 5.53 -33.80
N SER A 65 -14.01 5.58 -33.64
CA SER A 65 -13.35 5.37 -32.34
C SER A 65 -12.38 6.49 -32.08
N GLU A 66 -12.37 6.97 -30.85
CA GLU A 66 -11.39 7.94 -30.36
C GLU A 66 -10.08 7.21 -30.02
N VAL A 67 -9.00 7.61 -30.65
CA VAL A 67 -7.64 7.05 -30.44
C VAL A 67 -6.77 8.14 -29.85
N PHE A 68 -6.11 7.80 -28.76
CA PHE A 68 -5.17 8.67 -28.06
C PHE A 68 -3.73 8.42 -28.51
N GLU A 69 -2.95 9.47 -28.56
CA GLU A 69 -1.54 9.45 -28.92
C GLU A 69 -0.74 10.33 -27.93
N VAL A 70 0.46 9.89 -27.54
CA VAL A 70 1.32 10.64 -26.62
C VAL A 70 1.92 11.87 -27.31
N THR A 71 1.88 13.01 -26.63
CA THR A 71 2.55 14.23 -27.05
C THR A 71 4.00 14.28 -26.57
N GLU A 72 4.80 15.28 -27.04
CA GLU A 72 6.17 15.49 -26.54
C GLU A 72 6.17 15.76 -25.02
N LYS A 73 5.25 16.59 -24.53
CA LYS A 73 5.05 16.80 -23.08
C LYS A 73 4.76 15.51 -22.33
N GLY A 74 3.97 14.61 -22.92
CA GLY A 74 3.69 13.29 -22.33
C GLY A 74 4.96 12.45 -22.22
N ARG A 75 5.84 12.48 -23.22
CA ARG A 75 7.13 11.77 -23.22
C ARG A 75 8.08 12.32 -22.16
N GLU A 76 8.15 13.64 -21.99
CA GLU A 76 8.93 14.27 -20.93
C GLU A 76 8.48 13.80 -19.54
N ILE A 77 7.16 13.81 -19.28
CA ILE A 77 6.58 13.31 -18.02
C ILE A 77 6.95 11.85 -17.76
N LEU A 78 6.95 11.00 -18.79
CA LEU A 78 7.35 9.60 -18.65
C LEU A 78 8.84 9.46 -18.38
N ASN A 79 9.69 10.23 -19.07
CA ASN A 79 11.13 10.22 -18.83
C ASN A 79 11.47 10.59 -17.38
N ASP A 80 10.80 11.60 -16.85
CA ASP A 80 10.95 11.99 -15.46
C ASP A 80 10.43 10.91 -14.50
N TRP A 81 9.31 10.27 -14.84
CA TRP A 81 8.76 9.20 -14.01
C TRP A 81 9.70 8.00 -13.91
N TRP A 82 10.30 7.57 -15.01
CA TRP A 82 11.25 6.46 -15.02
C TRP A 82 12.51 6.75 -14.19
N LYS A 83 12.92 8.01 -14.09
CA LYS A 83 14.10 8.43 -13.33
C LYS A 83 13.81 8.75 -11.87
N THR A 84 12.54 9.00 -11.53
CA THR A 84 12.17 9.42 -10.17
C THR A 84 11.87 8.21 -9.30
N PRO A 85 12.56 8.02 -8.17
CA PRO A 85 12.27 6.94 -7.25
C PRO A 85 10.87 7.09 -6.64
N VAL A 86 10.20 5.96 -6.40
CA VAL A 86 8.92 5.95 -5.69
C VAL A 86 9.17 6.09 -4.19
N SER A 87 8.86 7.26 -3.64
CA SER A 87 8.96 7.50 -2.20
C SER A 87 7.75 6.94 -1.46
N ARG A 88 8.00 6.20 -0.39
CA ARG A 88 6.99 5.71 0.55
C ARG A 88 6.98 6.60 1.80
N GLN A 89 6.59 7.85 1.66
CA GLN A 89 6.75 8.88 2.69
C GLN A 89 5.70 8.86 3.81
N SER A 90 4.67 8.04 3.72
CA SER A 90 3.66 8.00 4.77
C SER A 90 3.64 6.61 5.40
N PRO A 91 3.95 6.48 6.71
CA PRO A 91 3.43 5.34 7.43
C PRO A 91 1.90 5.51 7.42
N ASP A 92 1.23 4.76 6.54
CA ASP A 92 -0.20 4.59 6.64
C ASP A 92 -0.50 4.18 8.09
N ARG A 93 -1.69 4.52 8.59
CA ARG A 93 -2.12 4.13 9.92
C ARG A 93 -2.13 2.60 9.98
N ASP A 94 -1.01 2.03 10.44
CA ASP A 94 -0.84 0.59 10.58
C ASP A 94 -1.70 0.12 11.74
N GLU A 95 -2.74 -0.64 11.42
CA GLU A 95 -3.70 -1.16 12.39
C GLU A 95 -3.02 -2.09 13.41
N LEU A 96 -2.06 -2.91 12.98
CA LEU A 96 -1.33 -3.81 13.85
C LEU A 96 -0.48 -3.04 14.87
N VAL A 97 0.23 -1.99 14.41
CA VAL A 97 1.01 -1.11 15.29
C VAL A 97 0.11 -0.41 16.30
N MET A 98 -1.04 0.13 15.85
CA MET A 98 -2.00 0.78 16.75
C MET A 98 -2.57 -0.22 17.77
N LYS A 99 -2.94 -1.42 17.34
CA LYS A 99 -3.48 -2.48 18.18
C LYS A 99 -2.49 -2.89 19.27
N LEU A 100 -1.23 -3.11 18.90
CA LEU A 100 -0.17 -3.45 19.84
C LEU A 100 0.15 -2.30 20.80
N ALA A 101 0.19 -1.05 20.32
CA ALA A 101 0.44 0.12 21.15
C ALA A 101 -0.65 0.33 22.22
N VAL A 102 -1.92 0.10 21.87
CA VAL A 102 -3.04 0.16 22.82
C VAL A 102 -3.00 -1.02 23.78
N ALA A 103 -2.83 -2.26 23.27
CA ALA A 103 -2.74 -3.47 24.08
C ALA A 103 -1.61 -3.42 25.10
N ALA A 104 -0.45 -2.88 24.74
CA ALA A 104 0.70 -2.72 25.65
C ALA A 104 0.41 -1.84 26.89
N THR A 105 -0.67 -1.06 26.85
CA THR A 105 -1.07 -0.18 27.98
C THR A 105 -2.31 -0.68 28.73
N ASP A 106 -2.91 -1.80 28.29
CA ASP A 106 -4.08 -2.41 28.92
C ASP A 106 -3.69 -3.71 29.64
N PRO A 107 -3.74 -3.75 30.98
CA PRO A 107 -3.37 -4.95 31.75
C PRO A 107 -4.28 -6.16 31.51
N SER A 108 -5.47 -5.96 30.94
CA SER A 108 -6.42 -7.05 30.65
C SER A 108 -6.10 -7.77 29.34
N VAL A 109 -5.17 -7.25 28.54
CA VAL A 109 -4.83 -7.80 27.22
C VAL A 109 -3.52 -8.58 27.29
N ASP A 110 -3.57 -9.84 26.88
CA ASP A 110 -2.35 -10.65 26.67
C ASP A 110 -1.69 -10.29 25.34
N VAL A 111 -0.69 -9.41 25.42
CA VAL A 111 0.07 -8.92 24.26
C VAL A 111 0.82 -10.06 23.58
N THR A 112 1.33 -11.03 24.34
CA THR A 112 2.03 -12.20 23.78
C THR A 112 1.09 -13.06 22.94
N ALA A 113 -0.11 -13.35 23.44
CA ALA A 113 -1.12 -14.07 22.68
C ALA A 113 -1.55 -13.33 21.40
N LEU A 114 -1.61 -12.00 21.44
CA LEU A 114 -1.90 -11.16 20.28
C LEU A 114 -0.79 -11.27 19.23
N ILE A 115 0.48 -11.14 19.63
CA ILE A 115 1.64 -11.29 18.74
C ILE A 115 1.64 -12.68 18.10
N GLN A 116 1.45 -13.76 18.90
CA GLN A 116 1.42 -15.13 18.39
C GLN A 116 0.25 -15.39 17.42
N THR A 117 -0.87 -14.71 17.63
CA THR A 117 -2.04 -14.81 16.73
C THR A 117 -1.72 -14.17 15.38
N GLN A 118 -1.12 -12.96 15.39
CA GLN A 118 -0.69 -12.29 14.16
C GLN A 118 0.39 -13.10 13.43
N ARG A 119 1.40 -13.59 14.16
CA ARG A 119 2.46 -14.42 13.58
C ARG A 119 1.92 -15.63 12.83
N ARG A 120 0.96 -16.36 13.43
CA ARG A 120 0.34 -17.52 12.76
C ARG A 120 -0.37 -17.11 11.47
N SER A 121 -1.09 -15.98 11.50
CA SER A 121 -1.76 -15.45 10.31
C SER A 121 -0.79 -15.11 9.22
N SER A 122 0.29 -14.39 9.54
CA SER A 122 1.33 -13.96 8.58
C SER A 122 2.11 -15.14 8.01
N LEU A 123 2.38 -16.19 8.82
CA LEU A 123 3.00 -17.44 8.34
C LEU A 123 2.11 -18.21 7.37
N MET A 124 0.79 -18.26 7.63
CA MET A 124 -0.15 -18.87 6.68
C MET A 124 -0.20 -18.08 5.38
N ALA A 125 -0.32 -16.76 5.45
CA ALA A 125 -0.29 -15.90 4.28
C ALA A 125 1.01 -16.05 3.48
N LEU A 126 2.18 -16.08 4.15
CA LEU A 126 3.48 -16.29 3.51
C LEU A 126 3.55 -17.63 2.76
N ARG A 127 3.04 -18.70 3.36
CA ARG A 127 2.95 -20.02 2.71
C ARG A 127 2.09 -19.96 1.44
N ASP A 128 0.91 -19.33 1.55
CA ASP A 128 -0.04 -19.24 0.44
C ASP A 128 0.53 -18.43 -0.72
N VAL A 129 1.12 -17.27 -0.44
CA VAL A 129 1.76 -16.42 -1.45
C VAL A 129 2.97 -17.09 -2.10
N THR A 130 3.80 -17.79 -1.31
CA THR A 130 4.95 -18.56 -1.83
C THR A 130 4.48 -19.67 -2.76
N ARG A 131 3.40 -20.36 -2.41
CA ARG A 131 2.77 -21.37 -3.28
C ARG A 131 2.27 -20.76 -4.58
N LEU A 132 1.56 -19.63 -4.50
CA LEU A 132 1.10 -18.92 -5.71
C LEU A 132 2.28 -18.51 -6.59
N LYS A 133 3.38 -18.01 -6.02
CA LYS A 133 4.60 -17.68 -6.76
C LYS A 133 5.19 -18.88 -7.48
N SER A 134 5.18 -20.07 -6.86
CA SER A 134 5.71 -21.30 -7.47
C SER A 134 4.85 -21.83 -8.64
N LEU A 135 3.59 -21.41 -8.73
CA LEU A 135 2.66 -21.79 -9.79
C LEU A 135 2.62 -20.77 -10.95
N ALA A 136 3.14 -19.57 -10.74
CA ALA A 136 3.15 -18.52 -11.74
C ALA A 136 4.12 -18.84 -12.87
N SER A 137 3.70 -18.65 -14.12
CA SER A 137 4.52 -18.88 -15.30
C SER A 137 5.64 -17.83 -15.45
N ASP A 138 6.68 -18.13 -16.24
CA ASP A 138 7.78 -17.18 -16.47
C ASP A 138 7.34 -15.96 -17.29
N GLU A 139 6.25 -16.05 -18.01
CA GLU A 139 5.69 -14.95 -18.79
C GLU A 139 4.90 -13.95 -17.92
N GLU A 140 4.48 -14.34 -16.72
CA GLU A 140 3.71 -13.51 -15.77
C GLU A 140 4.60 -12.65 -14.87
N LEU A 141 5.53 -11.89 -15.48
CA LEU A 141 6.50 -11.09 -14.74
C LEU A 141 5.87 -10.13 -13.73
N ALA A 142 4.81 -9.41 -14.13
CA ALA A 142 4.15 -8.44 -13.24
C ALA A 142 3.52 -9.13 -12.03
N TRP A 143 2.88 -10.28 -12.23
CA TRP A 143 2.32 -11.09 -11.16
C TRP A 143 3.40 -11.61 -10.20
N LYS A 144 4.50 -12.12 -10.73
CA LYS A 144 5.65 -12.55 -9.94
C LYS A 144 6.22 -11.42 -9.08
N LEU A 145 6.38 -10.22 -9.64
CA LEU A 145 6.84 -9.04 -8.88
C LEU A 145 5.89 -8.66 -7.74
N ILE A 146 4.58 -8.76 -7.96
CA ILE A 146 3.57 -8.49 -6.93
C ILE A 146 3.66 -9.52 -5.80
N LEU A 147 3.71 -10.81 -6.13
CA LEU A 147 3.82 -11.89 -5.16
C LEU A 147 5.14 -11.80 -4.38
N GLU A 148 6.24 -11.54 -5.06
CA GLU A 148 7.55 -11.38 -4.43
C GLU A 148 7.57 -10.19 -3.46
N ARG A 149 7.01 -9.05 -3.88
CA ARG A 149 6.87 -7.90 -2.99
C ARG A 149 6.05 -8.25 -1.74
N HIS A 150 4.97 -9.01 -1.88
CA HIS A 150 4.14 -9.44 -0.76
C HIS A 150 4.88 -10.41 0.18
N ILE A 151 5.69 -11.33 -0.37
CA ILE A 151 6.56 -12.21 0.43
C ILE A 151 7.50 -11.39 1.30
N PHE A 152 8.23 -10.42 0.72
CA PHE A 152 9.14 -9.56 1.47
C PHE A 152 8.44 -8.71 2.54
N ASP A 153 7.22 -8.22 2.28
CA ASP A 153 6.44 -7.48 3.28
C ASP A 153 6.04 -8.40 4.46
N LEU A 154 5.61 -9.65 4.20
CA LEU A 154 5.28 -10.64 5.25
C LEU A 154 6.50 -11.10 6.04
N GLU A 155 7.64 -11.32 5.39
CA GLU A 155 8.90 -11.65 6.07
C GLU A 155 9.37 -10.50 6.97
N ALA A 156 9.25 -9.26 6.50
CA ALA A 156 9.57 -8.09 7.32
C ALA A 156 8.64 -7.97 8.54
N GLU A 157 7.34 -8.24 8.39
CA GLU A 157 6.37 -8.27 9.48
C GLU A 157 6.71 -9.37 10.50
N LEU A 158 7.02 -10.57 10.05
CA LEU A 158 7.42 -11.69 10.91
C LEU A 158 8.69 -11.35 11.70
N ASN A 159 9.71 -10.82 11.05
CA ASN A 159 10.95 -10.37 11.70
C ASN A 159 10.67 -9.27 12.73
N TRP A 160 9.78 -8.35 12.43
CA TRP A 160 9.37 -7.31 13.37
C TRP A 160 8.62 -7.87 14.59
N LEU A 161 7.70 -8.83 14.39
CA LEU A 161 6.98 -9.52 15.47
C LEU A 161 7.95 -10.27 16.38
N ASP A 162 8.97 -10.94 15.83
CA ASP A 162 10.02 -11.61 16.61
C ASP A 162 10.84 -10.61 17.43
N HIS A 163 11.17 -9.48 16.84
CA HIS A 163 11.90 -8.42 17.53
C HIS A 163 11.10 -7.84 18.72
N ILE A 164 9.81 -7.57 18.54
CA ILE A 164 8.99 -7.01 19.63
C ILE A 164 8.70 -8.04 20.72
N GLU A 165 8.57 -9.33 20.38
CA GLU A 165 8.36 -10.40 21.36
C GLU A 165 9.59 -10.63 22.23
N SER A 166 10.80 -10.52 21.67
CA SER A 166 12.08 -10.78 22.37
C SER A 166 12.45 -9.78 23.46
N GLY A 167 11.66 -8.72 23.71
CA GLY A 167 11.80 -7.91 24.92
C GLY A 167 11.69 -6.40 24.81
N ALA A 168 11.77 -5.82 23.62
CA ALA A 168 11.72 -4.34 23.49
C ALA A 168 10.36 -3.76 23.91
N VAL A 169 9.25 -4.42 23.54
CA VAL A 169 7.90 -3.94 23.86
C VAL A 169 7.50 -4.26 25.30
N SER A 170 7.90 -5.41 25.85
CA SER A 170 7.61 -5.73 27.25
C SER A 170 8.32 -4.77 28.21
N GLU A 171 9.53 -4.32 27.89
CA GLU A 171 10.26 -3.32 28.67
C GLU A 171 9.65 -1.91 28.52
N ILE A 172 9.24 -1.53 27.31
CA ILE A 172 8.55 -0.23 27.07
C ILE A 172 7.19 -0.23 27.75
N ALA A 173 6.41 -1.31 27.65
CA ALA A 173 5.12 -1.45 28.31
C ALA A 173 5.26 -1.39 29.84
N ARG A 174 6.26 -2.07 30.40
CA ARG A 174 6.56 -2.06 31.83
C ARG A 174 6.97 -0.66 32.32
N ARG A 175 7.79 0.06 31.53
CA ARG A 175 8.18 1.46 31.85
C ARG A 175 7.01 2.42 31.75
N ALA A 176 6.15 2.26 30.74
CA ALA A 176 4.93 3.07 30.59
C ALA A 176 3.93 2.85 31.72
N ALA A 177 3.70 1.58 32.12
CA ALA A 177 2.84 1.23 33.25
C ALA A 177 3.39 1.83 34.57
N PHE A 178 4.70 1.74 34.82
CA PHE A 178 5.34 2.31 35.99
C PHE A 178 5.26 3.84 36.02
N ALA A 179 5.43 4.50 34.89
CA ALA A 179 5.30 5.96 34.79
C ALA A 179 3.86 6.44 35.04
N ARG A 180 2.84 5.68 34.59
CA ARG A 180 1.42 5.95 34.86
C ARG A 180 1.08 5.76 36.33
N PHE A 181 1.58 4.69 36.95
CA PHE A 181 1.40 4.43 38.37
C PHE A 181 1.94 5.59 39.21
N LYS A 182 3.18 6.03 38.97
CA LYS A 182 3.75 7.21 39.66
C LYS A 182 2.95 8.50 39.43
N ARG A 183 2.37 8.68 38.27
CA ARG A 183 1.54 9.86 37.97
C ARG A 183 0.22 9.85 38.77
N GLN A 184 -0.41 8.67 38.88
CA GLN A 184 -1.62 8.50 39.70
C GLN A 184 -1.37 8.68 41.19
N GLU A 185 -0.25 8.17 41.73
CA GLU A 185 0.13 8.38 43.11
C GLU A 185 0.36 9.89 43.43
N ARG A 186 1.05 10.61 42.55
CA ARG A 186 1.24 12.06 42.70
C ARG A 186 -0.08 12.82 42.66
N GLN A 187 -1.02 12.44 41.85
CA GLN A 187 -2.35 13.06 41.78
C GLN A 187 -3.19 12.75 43.04
N LYS A 188 -3.10 11.55 43.59
CA LYS A 188 -3.77 11.17 44.83
C LYS A 188 -3.18 11.93 46.02
N SER A 189 -1.85 12.05 46.14
CA SER A 189 -1.17 12.78 47.17
C SER A 189 -1.46 14.30 47.13
N SER A 190 -1.54 14.89 45.94
CA SER A 190 -1.93 16.29 45.76
C SER A 190 -3.39 16.57 46.16
N LYS A 191 -4.32 15.65 45.84
CA LYS A 191 -5.74 15.79 46.25
C LYS A 191 -5.90 15.68 47.80
N ASN A 192 -5.16 14.78 48.43
CA ASN A 192 -5.23 14.62 49.89
C ASN A 192 -4.60 15.80 50.64
N ALA A 193 -3.59 16.45 50.07
CA ALA A 193 -2.97 17.66 50.66
C ALA A 193 -3.92 18.89 50.61
N THR A 194 -4.83 18.93 49.60
CA THR A 194 -5.78 20.07 49.46
C THR A 194 -7.05 19.89 50.32
N VAL A 195 -7.36 18.69 50.81
CA VAL A 195 -8.52 18.41 51.66
C VAL A 195 -8.18 18.57 53.19
N GLY A 196 -6.89 18.59 53.56
CA GLY A 196 -6.45 18.71 54.95
C GLY A 196 -6.25 20.17 55.46
N VAL A 197 -6.61 21.18 54.67
CA VAL A 197 -6.49 22.61 55.03
C VAL A 197 -7.86 23.29 55.05
N ARG A 198 -8.83 22.68 55.73
CA ARG A 198 -10.09 23.34 56.07
C ARG A 198 -10.47 23.05 57.52
#